data_960b598b8db5235a7fe9222a42895b13
#
_entry.id   960b598b8db5235a7fe9222a42895b13
#
_cell.length_a   1.000
_cell.length_b   1.000
_cell.length_c   1.000
_cell.angle_alpha   90.00
_cell.angle_beta   90.00
_cell.angle_gamma   90.00
#
_symmetry.space_group_name_H-M   'P 1'
#
loop_
_entity.id
_entity.type
_entity.pdbx_description
1 polymer ?
#
loop_
_entity_poly.entity_id
_entity_poly.type
_entity_poly.pdbx_seq_one_letter_code
_entity_poly.pdbx_strand_id
1 'polypeptide(L)'
;GASYDKLIFIITKNHSEPLRQYIIGDMERSATYIKASGMYSNDEKEMIFLVVSRREVAQIQRQVHKIDPTAFLVVTDAYDTFGEGFKPFPEKDSILN
;
A
#
# COMPACT_ATOMS: atom_id res chain seq x y z
N GLY A 1 6.46 19.71 9.88
CA GLY A 1 6.94 19.30 8.59
C GLY A 1 5.83 18.81 7.68
N ALA A 2 6.13 18.68 6.44
CA ALA A 2 5.16 18.21 5.47
C ALA A 2 4.73 16.78 5.80
N SER A 3 3.42 16.56 5.76
CA SER A 3 2.85 15.24 5.92
C SER A 3 2.58 14.68 4.53
N TYR A 4 3.42 13.79 4.09
CA TYR A 4 3.16 13.09 2.85
C TYR A 4 2.31 11.87 3.11
N ASP A 5 1.53 11.48 2.12
CA ASP A 5 0.95 10.15 2.12
C ASP A 5 2.06 9.12 2.10
N LYS A 6 1.73 7.92 2.48
CA LYS A 6 2.69 6.83 2.54
C LYS A 6 2.33 5.78 1.51
N LEU A 7 3.34 5.32 0.81
CA LEU A 7 3.25 4.22 -0.11
C LEU A 7 3.66 2.96 0.63
N ILE A 8 2.80 1.95 0.60
CA ILE A 8 3.06 0.70 1.31
C ILE A 8 3.07 -0.44 0.31
N PHE A 9 4.10 -1.26 0.39
CA PHE A 9 4.16 -2.56 -0.27
C PHE A 9 4.12 -3.64 0.80
N ILE A 10 3.25 -4.62 0.61
CA ILE A 10 3.15 -5.78 1.50
C ILE A 10 3.38 -7.01 0.66
N ILE A 11 4.33 -7.84 1.07
CA ILE A 11 4.58 -9.12 0.42
C ILE A 11 4.15 -10.22 1.38
N THR A 12 3.21 -11.05 0.94
CA THR A 12 2.71 -12.17 1.72
C THR A 12 2.66 -13.40 0.83
N LYS A 13 2.80 -14.57 1.42
CA LYS A 13 2.78 -15.81 0.67
C LYS A 13 1.37 -16.41 0.60
N ASN A 14 0.68 -16.48 1.72
CA ASN A 14 -0.58 -17.22 1.81
C ASN A 14 -1.70 -16.45 2.54
N HIS A 15 -1.52 -15.15 2.75
CA HIS A 15 -2.45 -14.39 3.60
C HIS A 15 -3.06 -13.18 2.89
N SER A 16 -3.08 -13.22 1.56
CA SER A 16 -3.61 -12.08 0.80
C SER A 16 -5.10 -11.86 1.03
N GLU A 17 -5.88 -12.91 1.16
CA GLU A 17 -7.33 -12.76 1.37
C GLU A 17 -7.67 -12.11 2.72
N PRO A 18 -7.12 -12.56 3.86
CA PRO A 18 -7.33 -11.85 5.11
C PRO A 18 -6.86 -10.40 5.07
N LEU A 19 -5.74 -10.13 4.39
CA LEU A 19 -5.26 -8.75 4.22
C LEU A 19 -6.21 -7.93 3.37
N ARG A 20 -6.74 -8.52 2.30
CA ARG A 20 -7.73 -7.86 1.47
C ARG A 20 -8.96 -7.47 2.26
N GLN A 21 -9.48 -8.39 3.07
CA GLN A 21 -10.65 -8.13 3.91
C GLN A 21 -10.39 -6.99 4.89
N TYR A 22 -9.20 -6.96 5.47
CA TYR A 22 -8.83 -5.89 6.39
C TYR A 22 -8.75 -4.54 5.67
N ILE A 23 -8.05 -4.49 4.52
CA ILE A 23 -7.81 -3.24 3.81
C ILE A 23 -9.11 -2.67 3.25
N ILE A 24 -9.90 -3.50 2.58
CA ILE A 24 -11.14 -3.06 1.94
C ILE A 24 -12.25 -2.88 2.97
N GLY A 25 -12.40 -3.82 3.89
CA GLY A 25 -13.51 -3.82 4.84
C GLY A 25 -13.29 -2.91 6.03
N ASP A 26 -12.20 -3.12 6.77
CA ASP A 26 -11.97 -2.39 8.02
C ASP A 26 -11.41 -0.99 7.76
N MET A 27 -10.46 -0.88 6.87
CA MET A 27 -9.84 0.41 6.55
C MET A 27 -10.62 1.22 5.52
N GLU A 28 -11.46 0.56 4.76
CA GLU A 28 -12.19 1.19 3.64
C GLU A 28 -11.22 1.85 2.65
N ARG A 29 -10.10 1.18 2.40
CA ARG A 29 -9.11 1.62 1.42
C ARG A 29 -9.07 0.67 0.24
N SER A 30 -8.66 1.19 -0.89
CA SER A 30 -8.40 0.40 -2.08
C SER A 30 -6.93 0.03 -2.14
N ALA A 31 -6.62 -1.08 -2.78
CA ALA A 31 -5.26 -1.53 -2.96
C ALA A 31 -5.18 -2.32 -4.27
N THR A 32 -3.96 -2.57 -4.71
CA THR A 32 -3.71 -3.28 -5.95
C THR A 32 -2.86 -4.51 -5.67
N TYR A 33 -3.22 -5.63 -6.28
CA TYR A 33 -2.36 -6.81 -6.27
C TYR A 33 -1.33 -6.70 -7.39
N ILE A 34 -0.11 -7.07 -7.06
CA ILE A 34 0.95 -7.23 -8.04
C ILE A 34 1.45 -8.66 -7.91
N LYS A 35 1.41 -9.42 -9.01
CA LYS A 35 1.95 -10.76 -9.01
C LYS A 35 3.46 -10.71 -8.99
N ALA A 36 4.08 -11.47 -8.11
CA ALA A 36 5.51 -11.43 -7.91
C ALA A 36 6.05 -12.84 -7.68
N SER A 37 7.36 -13.00 -7.76
CA SER A 37 8.03 -14.26 -7.47
C SER A 37 9.24 -13.98 -6.59
N GLY A 38 9.48 -14.89 -5.66
CA GLY A 38 10.68 -14.81 -4.86
C GLY A 38 11.92 -15.07 -5.72
N MET A 39 12.92 -14.23 -5.59
CA MET A 39 14.13 -14.35 -6.41
C MET A 39 14.93 -15.61 -6.08
N TYR A 40 14.94 -15.99 -4.82
CA TYR A 40 15.68 -17.14 -4.35
C TYR A 40 15.00 -18.46 -4.69
N SER A 41 13.69 -18.55 -4.41
CA SER A 41 12.95 -19.81 -4.51
C SER A 41 12.09 -19.92 -5.77
N ASN A 42 11.88 -18.81 -6.48
CA ASN A 42 10.88 -18.68 -7.54
C ASN A 42 9.45 -18.98 -7.09
N ASP A 43 9.20 -18.98 -5.79
CA ASP A 43 7.84 -19.14 -5.28
C ASP A 43 6.97 -17.97 -5.68
N GLU A 44 5.74 -18.26 -6.07
CA GLU A 44 4.77 -17.22 -6.32
C GLU A 44 4.43 -16.49 -5.03
N LYS A 45 4.40 -15.17 -5.11
CA LYS A 45 4.02 -14.30 -3.99
C LYS A 45 3.05 -13.27 -4.50
N GLU A 46 2.19 -12.80 -3.61
CA GLU A 46 1.36 -11.65 -3.91
C GLU A 46 1.93 -10.44 -3.21
N MET A 47 2.07 -9.38 -3.97
CA MET A 47 2.45 -8.08 -3.44
C MET A 47 1.22 -7.20 -3.46
N ILE A 48 0.95 -6.54 -2.35
CA ILE A 48 -0.14 -5.59 -2.23
C ILE A 48 0.47 -4.20 -2.18
N PHE A 49 -0.08 -3.33 -3.00
CA PHE A 49 0.36 -1.95 -3.11
C PHE A 49 -0.81 -1.05 -2.71
N LEU A 50 -0.56 -0.08 -1.81
CA LEU A 50 -1.59 0.89 -1.46
C LEU A 50 -0.94 2.19 -0.98
N VAL A 51 -1.73 3.27 -1.05
CA VAL A 51 -1.34 4.57 -0.53
C VAL A 51 -2.28 4.91 0.62
N VAL A 52 -1.72 5.33 1.72
CA VAL A 52 -2.48 5.64 2.94
C VAL A 52 -1.97 6.95 3.53
N SER A 53 -2.73 7.51 4.47
CA SER A 53 -2.25 8.65 5.21
C SER A 53 -1.21 8.22 6.24
N ARG A 54 -0.34 9.14 6.62
CA ARG A 54 0.71 8.88 7.60
C ARG A 54 0.16 8.28 8.89
N ARG A 55 -0.99 8.77 9.34
CA ARG A 55 -1.59 8.33 10.61
C ARG A 55 -2.06 6.87 10.58
N GLU A 56 -2.25 6.30 9.39
CA GLU A 56 -2.73 4.92 9.25
C GLU A 56 -1.60 3.89 9.29
N VAL A 57 -0.36 4.32 9.18
CA VAL A 57 0.78 3.41 9.02
C VAL A 57 0.95 2.47 10.20
N ALA A 58 0.92 3.01 11.42
CA ALA A 58 1.15 2.19 12.60
C ALA A 58 0.07 1.10 12.74
N GLN A 59 -1.17 1.44 12.44
CA GLN A 59 -2.26 0.48 12.49
C GLN A 59 -2.08 -0.62 11.46
N ILE A 60 -1.70 -0.26 10.23
CA ILE A 60 -1.45 -1.24 9.18
C ILE A 60 -0.31 -2.18 9.57
N GLN A 61 0.79 -1.63 10.09
CA GLN A 61 1.92 -2.44 10.53
C GLN A 61 1.50 -3.48 11.57
N ARG A 62 0.72 -3.06 12.55
CA ARG A 62 0.25 -3.98 13.58
C ARG A 62 -0.67 -5.06 13.01
N GLN A 63 -1.60 -4.67 12.16
CA GLN A 63 -2.56 -5.63 11.61
C GLN A 63 -1.92 -6.59 10.63
N VAL A 64 -1.02 -6.11 9.80
CA VAL A 64 -0.29 -6.99 8.87
C VAL A 64 0.51 -8.02 9.65
N HIS A 65 1.23 -7.59 10.68
CA HIS A 65 2.00 -8.50 11.52
C HIS A 65 1.10 -9.53 12.22
N LYS A 66 -0.05 -9.10 12.66
CA LYS A 66 -1.02 -9.99 13.32
C LYS A 66 -1.58 -11.04 12.36
N ILE A 67 -1.88 -10.62 11.13
CA ILE A 67 -2.47 -11.52 10.12
C ILE A 67 -1.39 -12.46 9.57
N ASP A 68 -0.23 -11.93 9.27
CA ASP A 68 0.89 -12.70 8.71
C ASP A 68 2.20 -12.25 9.35
N PRO A 69 2.63 -12.95 10.40
CA PRO A 69 3.89 -12.58 11.08
C PRO A 69 5.12 -12.65 10.17
N THR A 70 5.03 -13.35 9.04
CA THR A 70 6.15 -13.50 8.09
C THR A 70 6.10 -12.52 6.94
N ALA A 71 5.07 -11.65 6.91
CA ALA A 71 4.93 -10.68 5.84
C ALA A 71 6.10 -9.69 5.83
N PHE A 72 6.47 -9.29 4.63
CA PHE A 72 7.47 -8.24 4.41
C PHE A 72 6.72 -6.95 4.04
N LEU A 73 7.01 -5.88 4.74
CA LEU A 73 6.30 -4.62 4.56
C LEU A 73 7.31 -3.49 4.39
N VAL A 74 7.13 -2.69 3.34
CA VAL A 74 7.93 -1.51 3.09
C VAL A 74 7.02 -0.29 3.13
N VAL A 75 7.47 0.75 3.83
CA VAL A 75 6.78 2.03 3.89
C VAL A 75 7.72 3.09 3.37
N THR A 76 7.25 3.89 2.44
CA THR A 76 8.01 5.02 1.93
C THR A 76 7.09 6.21 1.71
N ASP A 77 7.66 7.38 1.54
CA ASP A 77 6.87 8.56 1.26
C ASP A 77 6.35 8.54 -0.17
N ALA A 78 5.07 8.86 -0.33
CA ALA A 78 4.47 9.18 -1.61
C ALA A 78 4.44 10.70 -1.70
N TYR A 79 5.43 11.28 -2.40
CA TYR A 79 5.59 12.73 -2.45
C TYR A 79 4.35 13.42 -3.00
N ASP A 80 3.85 12.93 -4.13
CA ASP A 80 2.63 13.43 -4.75
C ASP A 80 1.78 12.24 -5.20
N THR A 81 0.49 12.29 -4.88
CA THR A 81 -0.46 11.26 -5.29
C THR A 81 -1.67 11.97 -5.91
N PHE A 82 -1.98 11.63 -7.13
CA PHE A 82 -3.09 12.24 -7.87
C PHE A 82 -4.14 11.19 -8.23
N GLY A 83 -5.40 11.62 -8.25
CA GLY A 83 -6.51 10.74 -8.60
C GLY A 83 -7.01 9.91 -7.42
N GLU A 84 -8.08 9.18 -7.64
CA GLU A 84 -8.64 8.20 -6.71
C GLU A 84 -8.84 8.73 -5.28
N GLY A 85 -9.35 9.95 -5.15
CA GLY A 85 -9.61 10.55 -3.83
C GLY A 85 -8.43 11.26 -3.20
N PHE A 86 -7.26 11.21 -3.82
CA PHE A 86 -6.10 11.99 -3.40
C PHE A 86 -6.15 13.36 -4.07
N LYS A 87 -5.01 13.98 -4.32
CA LYS A 87 -4.99 15.30 -4.96
C LYS A 87 -5.63 15.23 -6.35
N PRO A 88 -6.37 16.25 -6.76
CA PRO A 88 -6.83 16.31 -8.16
C PRO A 88 -5.64 16.50 -9.08
N PHE A 89 -5.73 15.94 -10.29
CA PHE A 89 -4.71 16.20 -11.30
C PHE A 89 -4.67 17.69 -11.59
N PRO A 90 -3.46 18.27 -11.71
CA PRO A 90 -3.36 19.68 -12.05
C PRO A 90 -3.85 19.91 -13.47
N GLU A 91 -4.39 21.13 -13.71
CA GLU A 91 -4.73 21.52 -15.05
C GLU A 91 -3.49 21.66 -15.90
N LYS A 92 -3.66 21.48 -17.22
CA LYS A 92 -2.56 21.52 -18.17
C LYS A 92 -1.71 22.79 -18.03
N ASP A 93 -2.36 23.92 -17.90
CA ASP A 93 -1.67 25.20 -17.80
C ASP A 93 -0.85 25.31 -16.52
N SER A 94 -1.30 24.70 -15.43
CA SER A 94 -0.57 24.67 -14.18
C SER A 94 0.71 23.87 -14.29
N ILE A 95 0.71 22.84 -15.13
CA ILE A 95 1.90 22.00 -15.35
C ILE A 95 2.94 22.74 -16.16
N LEU A 96 2.51 23.55 -17.13
CA LEU A 96 3.41 24.22 -18.05
C LEU A 96 4.04 25.48 -17.46
N ASN A 97 3.51 25.95 -16.40
CA ASN A 97 4.03 27.13 -15.72
C ASN A 97 4.97 26.73 -14.58
#